data_5f83a3ad4e7ea39d43c87bf2748cca54
#
_entry.id   5f83a3ad4e7ea39d43c87bf2748cca54
#
_cell.length_a   1.000
_cell.length_b   1.000
_cell.length_c   1.000
_cell.angle_alpha   90.00
_cell.angle_beta   90.00
_cell.angle_gamma   90.00
#
_symmetry.space_group_name_H-M   'P 1'
#
loop_
_entity.id
_entity.type
_entity.pdbx_description
1 polymer ?
#
loop_
_entity_poly.entity_id
_entity_poly.type
_entity_poly.pdbx_seq_one_letter_code
_entity_poly.pdbx_strand_id
1 'polypeptide(L)'
;APITAYAQQTRGLLGTIVTSLTGRDKNVVTGEVQVLSTATQTFLGTAVGGVMWTVYHGAGSRTLAGAKHPALQMYTNVDQDLVGWPAPPGAKSLEPCTCGSADLYLVTRDADVIPARRRGDSTASLLSPRPLACLKGSSGGPVMCPSGHVAGIFRAAVCTRGVAKALQFIPVETLSTQARS
;
A
#
# COMPACT_ATOMS: atom_id res chain seq x y z
N ALA A 1 -13.55 9.08 3.95
CA ALA A 1 -13.33 10.32 3.19
C ALA A 1 -13.42 10.05 1.70
N PRO A 2 -13.83 11.03 0.89
CA PRO A 2 -13.81 10.87 -0.57
C PRO A 2 -12.39 10.58 -1.07
N ILE A 3 -12.26 9.76 -2.11
CA ILE A 3 -10.95 9.35 -2.64
C ILE A 3 -10.11 10.54 -3.08
N THR A 4 -10.71 11.56 -3.69
CA THR A 4 -10.01 12.75 -4.12
C THR A 4 -9.38 13.50 -2.93
N ALA A 5 -10.15 13.66 -1.85
CA ALA A 5 -9.64 14.31 -0.63
C ALA A 5 -8.53 13.46 -0.01
N TYR A 6 -8.67 12.15 0.00
CA TYR A 6 -7.64 11.24 0.48
C TYR A 6 -6.35 11.35 -0.33
N ALA A 7 -6.45 11.38 -1.66
CA ALA A 7 -5.27 11.53 -2.53
C ALA A 7 -4.54 12.86 -2.29
N GLN A 8 -5.26 13.95 -2.09
CA GLN A 8 -4.67 15.24 -1.76
C GLN A 8 -3.94 15.21 -0.42
N GLN A 9 -4.54 14.57 0.58
CA GLN A 9 -3.95 14.38 1.89
C GLN A 9 -2.66 13.55 1.81
N THR A 10 -2.71 12.46 1.04
CA THR A 10 -1.57 11.57 0.82
C THR A 10 -0.41 12.29 0.12
N ARG A 11 -0.70 13.18 -0.84
CA ARG A 11 0.32 13.95 -1.55
C ARG A 11 1.17 14.78 -0.59
N GLY A 12 0.55 15.43 0.38
CA GLY A 12 1.25 16.21 1.39
C GLY A 12 2.21 15.36 2.21
N LEU A 13 1.82 14.13 2.55
CA LEU A 13 2.65 13.20 3.31
C LEU A 13 3.77 12.61 2.45
N LEU A 14 3.45 12.17 1.23
CA LEU A 14 4.42 11.54 0.34
C LEU A 14 5.55 12.48 -0.08
N GLY A 15 5.29 13.79 -0.10
CA GLY A 15 6.30 14.78 -0.43
C GLY A 15 7.32 15.08 0.66
N THR A 16 7.03 14.70 1.92
CA THR A 16 7.82 15.12 3.08
C THR A 16 8.41 14.00 3.92
N ILE A 17 7.81 12.79 3.90
CA ILE A 17 8.19 11.72 4.82
C ILE A 17 8.56 10.47 4.04
N VAL A 18 9.82 10.05 4.15
CA VAL A 18 10.29 8.77 3.64
C VAL A 18 10.81 7.95 4.82
N THR A 19 10.17 6.81 5.07
CA THR A 19 10.58 5.93 6.16
C THR A 19 11.58 4.91 5.63
N SER A 20 12.77 4.88 6.22
CA SER A 20 13.83 3.98 5.82
C SER A 20 13.63 2.59 6.44
N LEU A 21 13.78 1.55 5.62
CA LEU A 21 13.81 0.17 6.07
C LEU A 21 15.23 -0.33 6.35
N THR A 22 16.23 0.56 6.28
CA THR A 22 17.62 0.17 6.59
C THR A 22 17.93 0.19 8.08
N GLY A 23 17.02 0.71 8.90
CA GLY A 23 17.20 0.86 10.35
C GLY A 23 18.08 2.05 10.75
N ARG A 24 18.56 2.83 9.76
CA ARG A 24 19.42 3.99 10.03
C ARG A 24 18.63 5.27 10.31
N ASP A 25 17.43 5.34 9.78
CA ASP A 25 16.54 6.49 9.96
C ASP A 25 15.56 6.22 11.08
N LYS A 26 15.39 7.22 11.96
CA LYS A 26 14.49 7.11 13.11
C LYS A 26 13.18 7.89 12.90
N ASN A 27 12.83 8.18 11.66
CA ASN A 27 11.58 8.88 11.35
C ASN A 27 10.38 8.02 11.72
N VAL A 28 9.45 8.61 12.43
CA VAL A 28 8.23 7.92 12.85
C VAL A 28 7.22 7.93 11.70
N VAL A 29 6.64 6.78 11.44
CA VAL A 29 5.52 6.68 10.48
C VAL A 29 4.28 7.29 11.13
N THR A 30 3.73 8.33 10.52
CA THR A 30 2.58 9.05 11.08
C THR A 30 1.36 9.06 10.16
N GLY A 31 1.51 8.72 8.90
CA GLY A 31 0.42 8.73 7.92
C GLY A 31 -0.18 7.36 7.68
N GLU A 32 -1.35 7.35 7.08
CA GLU A 32 -2.06 6.13 6.68
C GLU A 32 -1.35 5.43 5.53
N VAL A 33 -0.71 6.21 4.66
CA VAL A 33 0.13 5.72 3.56
C VAL A 33 1.49 6.36 3.69
N GLN A 34 2.53 5.55 3.62
CA GLN A 34 3.90 5.99 3.78
C GLN A 34 4.75 5.58 2.59
N VAL A 35 5.70 6.44 2.24
CA VAL A 35 6.79 6.05 1.34
C VAL A 35 7.82 5.29 2.15
N LEU A 36 8.09 4.06 1.75
CA LEU A 36 9.09 3.20 2.38
C LEU A 36 10.29 3.08 1.43
N SER A 37 11.48 3.06 1.98
CA SER A 37 12.68 2.97 1.16
C SER A 37 13.66 1.93 1.73
N THR A 38 14.32 1.25 0.81
CA THR A 38 15.52 0.45 1.08
C THR A 38 16.70 1.14 0.38
N ALA A 39 17.87 0.52 0.44
CA ALA A 39 19.05 1.06 -0.25
C ALA A 39 18.88 1.10 -1.78
N THR A 40 17.98 0.28 -2.34
CA THR A 40 17.88 0.09 -3.79
C THR A 40 16.55 0.51 -4.38
N GLN A 41 15.49 0.68 -3.58
CA GLN A 41 14.16 0.96 -4.13
C GLN A 41 13.27 1.70 -3.13
N THR A 42 12.21 2.26 -3.66
CA THR A 42 11.17 2.96 -2.91
C THR A 42 9.81 2.39 -3.29
N PHE A 43 8.93 2.23 -2.32
CA PHE A 43 7.58 1.69 -2.50
C PHE A 43 6.68 2.26 -1.40
N LEU A 44 5.45 1.77 -1.29
CA LEU A 44 4.49 2.29 -0.33
C LEU A 44 4.16 1.28 0.75
N GLY A 45 3.72 1.78 1.90
CA GLY A 45 3.08 1.00 2.95
C GLY A 45 1.74 1.62 3.29
N THR A 46 0.79 0.80 3.69
CA THR A 46 -0.58 1.21 4.01
C THR A 46 -0.97 0.68 5.37
N ALA A 47 -1.41 1.57 6.25
CA ALA A 47 -1.87 1.21 7.59
C ALA A 47 -3.34 0.83 7.57
N VAL A 48 -3.64 -0.39 7.96
CA VAL A 48 -5.01 -0.92 8.07
C VAL A 48 -5.10 -1.67 9.39
N GLY A 49 -6.06 -1.30 10.22
CA GLY A 49 -6.32 -1.99 11.47
C GLY A 49 -5.15 -2.02 12.46
N GLY A 50 -4.35 -0.96 12.51
CA GLY A 50 -3.22 -0.87 13.41
C GLY A 50 -1.96 -1.59 12.93
N VAL A 51 -1.93 -2.03 11.68
CA VAL A 51 -0.79 -2.71 11.07
C VAL A 51 -0.37 -1.95 9.82
N MET A 52 0.93 -1.69 9.70
CA MET A 52 1.51 -1.13 8.48
C MET A 52 1.85 -2.28 7.54
N TRP A 53 1.10 -2.37 6.44
CA TRP A 53 1.24 -3.46 5.46
C TRP A 53 2.01 -3.01 4.23
N THR A 54 2.81 -3.90 3.68
CA THR A 54 3.47 -3.69 2.39
C THR A 54 3.77 -5.02 1.72
N VAL A 55 4.47 -4.96 0.58
CA VAL A 55 4.82 -6.15 -0.20
C VAL A 55 6.18 -6.70 0.24
N TYR A 56 6.26 -8.03 0.30
CA TYR A 56 7.50 -8.72 0.66
C TYR A 56 8.61 -8.46 -0.36
N HIS A 57 8.29 -8.39 -1.65
CA HIS A 57 9.30 -8.14 -2.68
C HIS A 57 9.95 -6.76 -2.54
N GLY A 58 9.31 -5.83 -1.82
CA GLY A 58 9.91 -4.55 -1.48
C GLY A 58 10.67 -4.58 -0.16
N ALA A 59 9.99 -4.99 0.91
CA ALA A 59 10.52 -4.89 2.27
C ALA A 59 11.35 -6.09 2.72
N GLY A 60 11.11 -7.27 2.14
CA GLY A 60 11.73 -8.48 2.65
C GLY A 60 11.40 -8.70 4.12
N SER A 61 12.40 -9.11 4.90
CA SER A 61 12.26 -9.34 6.34
C SER A 61 12.77 -8.16 7.19
N ARG A 62 12.83 -6.96 6.59
CA ARG A 62 13.40 -5.78 7.25
C ARG A 62 12.52 -5.25 8.37
N THR A 63 13.14 -4.52 9.28
CA THR A 63 12.43 -3.79 10.33
C THR A 63 11.92 -2.45 9.79
N LEU A 64 10.89 -1.93 10.45
CA LEU A 64 10.37 -0.59 10.19
C LEU A 64 10.97 0.38 11.19
N ALA A 65 11.50 1.50 10.71
CA ALA A 65 12.06 2.52 11.60
C ALA A 65 11.00 3.09 12.54
N GLY A 66 11.35 3.27 13.79
CA GLY A 66 10.46 3.81 14.81
C GLY A 66 11.15 4.87 15.65
N ALA A 67 10.37 5.54 16.52
CA ALA A 67 10.85 6.67 17.33
C ALA A 67 11.93 6.28 18.33
N LYS A 68 11.83 5.10 18.91
CA LYS A 68 12.78 4.61 19.94
C LYS A 68 13.61 3.44 19.45
N HIS A 69 12.98 2.48 18.79
CA HIS A 69 13.65 1.33 18.18
C HIS A 69 12.89 0.88 16.94
N PRO A 70 13.62 0.18 16.03
CA PRO A 70 12.97 -0.42 14.87
C PRO A 70 11.89 -1.43 15.30
N ALA A 71 10.77 -1.42 14.59
CA ALA A 71 9.71 -2.40 14.79
C ALA A 71 10.01 -3.68 14.02
N LEU A 72 9.88 -4.82 14.68
CA LEU A 72 9.98 -6.12 14.03
C LEU A 72 8.69 -6.43 13.28
N GLN A 73 8.80 -7.19 12.19
CA GLN A 73 7.62 -7.67 11.48
C GLN A 73 6.82 -8.59 12.40
N MET A 74 5.51 -8.34 12.49
CA MET A 74 4.60 -9.23 13.17
C MET A 74 3.97 -10.27 12.22
N TYR A 75 3.96 -9.97 10.93
CA TYR A 75 3.45 -10.87 9.89
C TYR A 75 4.42 -10.88 8.72
N THR A 76 4.80 -12.08 8.28
CA THR A 76 5.64 -12.28 7.10
C THR A 76 5.07 -13.46 6.32
N ASN A 77 4.56 -13.21 5.13
CA ASN A 77 3.99 -14.24 4.28
C ASN A 77 4.55 -14.10 2.87
N VAL A 78 5.59 -14.89 2.58
CA VAL A 78 6.28 -14.84 1.29
C VAL A 78 5.38 -15.25 0.14
N ASP A 79 4.55 -16.27 0.37
CA ASP A 79 3.64 -16.81 -0.67
C ASP A 79 2.60 -15.79 -1.10
N GLN A 80 2.12 -14.98 -0.15
CA GLN A 80 1.16 -13.92 -0.43
C GLN A 80 1.83 -12.58 -0.77
N ASP A 81 3.17 -12.53 -0.76
CA ASP A 81 3.94 -11.30 -0.99
C ASP A 81 3.57 -10.19 0.00
N LEU A 82 3.38 -10.54 1.27
CA LEU A 82 2.82 -9.65 2.28
C LEU A 82 3.68 -9.63 3.54
N VAL A 83 3.92 -8.42 4.04
CA VAL A 83 4.52 -8.23 5.36
C VAL A 83 3.74 -7.17 6.13
N GLY A 84 3.79 -7.23 7.46
CA GLY A 84 3.18 -6.23 8.32
C GLY A 84 3.98 -5.99 9.57
N TRP A 85 4.01 -4.73 9.98
CA TRP A 85 4.60 -4.29 11.24
C TRP A 85 3.51 -3.65 12.10
N PRO A 86 3.66 -3.64 13.43
CA PRO A 86 2.78 -2.82 14.24
C PRO A 86 2.85 -1.37 13.77
N ALA A 87 1.71 -0.73 13.56
CA ALA A 87 1.69 0.70 13.28
C ALA A 87 2.21 1.46 14.50
N PRO A 88 3.02 2.52 14.32
CA PRO A 88 3.51 3.29 15.45
C PRO A 88 2.36 3.90 16.26
N PRO A 89 2.53 4.12 17.57
CA PRO A 89 1.52 4.80 18.38
C PRO A 89 1.17 6.16 17.79
N GLY A 90 -0.12 6.45 17.69
CA GLY A 90 -0.62 7.69 17.10
C GLY A 90 -0.76 7.67 15.57
N ALA A 91 -0.31 6.62 14.91
CA ALA A 91 -0.51 6.47 13.46
C ALA A 91 -1.99 6.19 13.17
N LYS A 92 -2.52 6.88 12.16
CA LYS A 92 -3.88 6.64 11.71
C LYS A 92 -3.93 5.42 10.81
N SER A 93 -5.02 4.67 10.87
CA SER A 93 -5.27 3.53 10.00
C SER A 93 -6.46 3.78 9.12
N LEU A 94 -6.41 3.22 7.90
CA LEU A 94 -7.57 3.18 7.01
C LEU A 94 -8.49 2.04 7.42
N GLU A 95 -9.76 2.20 7.09
CA GLU A 95 -10.77 1.17 7.35
C GLU A 95 -10.85 0.19 6.19
N PRO A 96 -11.09 -1.10 6.44
CA PRO A 96 -11.32 -2.07 5.38
C PRO A 96 -12.63 -1.79 4.66
N CYS A 97 -12.63 -2.00 3.34
CA CYS A 97 -13.84 -1.91 2.53
C CYS A 97 -14.77 -3.09 2.81
N THR A 98 -16.03 -2.81 3.03
CA THR A 98 -17.08 -3.83 3.22
C THR A 98 -18.19 -3.73 2.17
N CYS A 99 -18.09 -2.78 1.24
CA CYS A 99 -19.18 -2.52 0.28
C CYS A 99 -19.21 -3.48 -0.91
N GLY A 100 -18.12 -4.23 -1.14
CA GLY A 100 -18.06 -5.17 -2.26
C GLY A 100 -18.10 -4.54 -3.65
N SER A 101 -17.83 -3.25 -3.77
CA SER A 101 -17.88 -2.54 -5.06
C SER A 101 -16.87 -3.14 -6.06
N ALA A 102 -17.31 -3.26 -7.32
CA ALA A 102 -16.44 -3.62 -8.42
C ALA A 102 -15.57 -2.46 -8.89
N ASP A 103 -15.95 -1.22 -8.57
CA ASP A 103 -15.16 -0.04 -8.89
C ASP A 103 -14.07 0.15 -7.83
N LEU A 104 -12.81 0.17 -8.29
CA LEU A 104 -11.65 0.28 -7.42
C LEU A 104 -10.76 1.42 -7.91
N TYR A 105 -9.93 1.93 -7.02
CA TYR A 105 -9.05 3.06 -7.30
C TYR A 105 -7.70 2.82 -6.66
N LEU A 106 -6.65 2.82 -7.47
CA LEU A 106 -5.29 2.78 -6.96
C LEU A 106 -4.81 4.19 -6.66
N VAL A 107 -4.33 4.43 -5.45
CA VAL A 107 -3.64 5.68 -5.13
C VAL A 107 -2.15 5.44 -5.30
N THR A 108 -1.55 6.15 -6.26
CA THR A 108 -0.14 5.96 -6.60
C THR A 108 0.78 6.73 -5.65
N ARG A 109 2.07 6.49 -5.79
CA ARG A 109 3.11 7.21 -5.05
C ARG A 109 3.03 8.73 -5.27
N ASP A 110 2.63 9.16 -6.45
CA ASP A 110 2.46 10.59 -6.77
C ASP A 110 1.11 11.14 -6.33
N ALA A 111 0.33 10.35 -5.59
CA ALA A 111 -1.02 10.66 -5.14
C ALA A 111 -2.02 10.83 -6.30
N ASP A 112 -1.73 10.24 -7.45
CA ASP A 112 -2.71 10.12 -8.52
C ASP A 112 -3.70 9.00 -8.20
N VAL A 113 -4.92 9.15 -8.69
CA VAL A 113 -5.96 8.14 -8.54
C VAL A 113 -6.19 7.47 -9.89
N ILE A 114 -5.94 6.16 -9.95
CA ILE A 114 -6.11 5.37 -11.17
C ILE A 114 -7.33 4.48 -11.02
N PRO A 115 -8.42 4.74 -11.79
CA PRO A 115 -9.62 3.93 -11.70
C PRO A 115 -9.42 2.56 -12.36
N ALA A 116 -10.00 1.55 -11.74
CA ALA A 116 -9.93 0.17 -12.19
C ALA A 116 -11.25 -0.54 -11.89
N ARG A 117 -11.45 -1.68 -12.50
CA ARG A 117 -12.64 -2.51 -12.27
C ARG A 117 -12.21 -3.90 -11.85
N ARG A 118 -12.74 -4.37 -10.73
CA ARG A 118 -12.43 -5.71 -10.20
C ARG A 118 -12.82 -6.77 -11.22
N ARG A 119 -11.91 -7.70 -11.46
CA ARG A 119 -12.12 -8.86 -12.35
C ARG A 119 -12.11 -10.18 -11.60
N GLY A 120 -11.55 -10.20 -10.39
CA GLY A 120 -11.46 -11.37 -9.55
C GLY A 120 -11.14 -10.97 -8.14
N ASP A 121 -10.76 -11.93 -7.30
CA ASP A 121 -10.47 -11.66 -5.89
C ASP A 121 -9.24 -10.80 -5.69
N SER A 122 -8.28 -10.87 -6.61
CA SER A 122 -6.99 -10.19 -6.48
C SER A 122 -6.55 -9.47 -7.76
N THR A 123 -7.46 -9.27 -8.70
CA THR A 123 -7.16 -8.61 -9.98
C THR A 123 -8.20 -7.56 -10.33
N ALA A 124 -7.75 -6.49 -10.97
CA ALA A 124 -8.62 -5.43 -11.49
C ALA A 124 -8.05 -4.92 -12.80
N SER A 125 -8.92 -4.66 -13.77
CA SER A 125 -8.53 -4.07 -15.05
C SER A 125 -8.54 -2.55 -14.95
N LEU A 126 -7.50 -1.89 -15.47
CA LEU A 126 -7.52 -0.43 -15.56
C LEU A 126 -8.57 0.01 -16.57
N LEU A 127 -9.31 1.07 -16.25
CA LEU A 127 -10.28 1.64 -17.19
C LEU A 127 -9.60 2.24 -18.42
N SER A 128 -8.40 2.78 -18.22
CA SER A 128 -7.54 3.27 -19.29
C SER A 128 -6.11 2.79 -19.07
N PRO A 129 -5.46 2.22 -20.07
CA PRO A 129 -4.06 1.82 -19.94
C PRO A 129 -3.17 3.00 -19.54
N ARG A 130 -2.15 2.72 -18.74
CA ARG A 130 -1.20 3.75 -18.26
C ARG A 130 0.22 3.28 -18.53
N PRO A 131 1.17 4.20 -18.81
CA PRO A 131 2.57 3.83 -18.82
C PRO A 131 2.97 3.18 -17.50
N LEU A 132 3.76 2.12 -17.54
CA LEU A 132 4.23 1.44 -16.32
C LEU A 132 4.91 2.42 -15.35
N ALA A 133 5.62 3.41 -15.90
CA ALA A 133 6.30 4.42 -15.09
C ALA A 133 5.36 5.16 -14.12
N CYS A 134 4.08 5.30 -14.48
CA CYS A 134 3.09 5.98 -13.62
C CYS A 134 2.75 5.17 -12.36
N LEU A 135 2.98 3.85 -12.38
CA LEU A 135 2.69 2.97 -11.27
C LEU A 135 3.96 2.56 -10.51
N LYS A 136 5.13 2.88 -11.04
CA LYS A 136 6.39 2.49 -10.45
C LYS A 136 6.56 3.10 -9.06
N GLY A 137 6.98 2.29 -8.09
CA GLY A 137 7.13 2.73 -6.71
C GLY A 137 5.84 2.75 -5.91
N SER A 138 4.72 2.29 -6.47
CA SER A 138 3.40 2.30 -5.81
C SER A 138 3.03 0.95 -5.16
N SER A 139 3.85 -0.09 -5.32
CA SER A 139 3.63 -1.38 -4.65
C SER A 139 3.52 -1.19 -3.14
N GLY A 140 2.54 -1.82 -2.52
CA GLY A 140 2.23 -1.63 -1.10
C GLY A 140 1.22 -0.51 -0.84
N GLY A 141 0.87 0.26 -1.86
CA GLY A 141 -0.12 1.34 -1.75
C GLY A 141 -1.55 0.82 -1.73
N PRO A 142 -2.50 1.69 -1.36
CA PRO A 142 -3.88 1.25 -1.17
C PRO A 142 -4.64 1.16 -2.48
N VAL A 143 -5.41 0.07 -2.60
CA VAL A 143 -6.48 -0.05 -3.61
C VAL A 143 -7.78 0.23 -2.86
N MET A 144 -8.46 1.30 -3.25
CA MET A 144 -9.58 1.86 -2.49
C MET A 144 -10.91 1.56 -3.18
N CYS A 145 -11.97 1.45 -2.40
CA CYS A 145 -13.34 1.46 -2.91
C CYS A 145 -13.88 2.89 -2.99
N PRO A 146 -15.06 3.12 -3.61
CA PRO A 146 -15.58 4.48 -3.77
C PRO A 146 -15.83 5.23 -2.47
N SER A 147 -16.04 4.54 -1.37
CA SER A 147 -16.24 5.16 -0.06
C SER A 147 -14.94 5.59 0.65
N GLY A 148 -13.79 5.36 0.02
CA GLY A 148 -12.49 5.71 0.62
C GLY A 148 -11.95 4.68 1.60
N HIS A 149 -12.47 3.46 1.57
CA HIS A 149 -11.98 2.35 2.38
C HIS A 149 -11.06 1.45 1.56
N VAL A 150 -10.23 0.65 2.23
CA VAL A 150 -9.22 -0.19 1.58
C VAL A 150 -9.84 -1.50 1.12
N ALA A 151 -9.78 -1.75 -0.19
CA ALA A 151 -10.16 -3.05 -0.76
C ALA A 151 -8.96 -4.01 -0.82
N GLY A 152 -7.75 -3.49 -0.86
CA GLY A 152 -6.54 -4.30 -0.89
C GLY A 152 -5.27 -3.47 -0.97
N ILE A 153 -4.15 -4.17 -1.07
CA ILE A 153 -2.81 -3.58 -1.17
C ILE A 153 -2.27 -3.88 -2.57
N PHE A 154 -1.83 -2.85 -3.29
CA PHE A 154 -1.29 -3.01 -4.63
C PHE A 154 -0.02 -3.86 -4.59
N ARG A 155 0.00 -4.94 -5.36
CA ARG A 155 1.11 -5.86 -5.42
C ARG A 155 1.97 -5.65 -6.66
N ALA A 156 1.36 -5.68 -7.84
CA ALA A 156 2.08 -5.58 -9.10
C ALA A 156 1.16 -5.17 -10.24
N ALA A 157 1.72 -4.54 -11.27
CA ALA A 157 0.99 -4.24 -12.48
C ALA A 157 1.15 -5.38 -13.50
N VAL A 158 0.10 -5.63 -14.26
CA VAL A 158 0.16 -6.52 -15.42
C VAL A 158 0.40 -5.64 -16.64
N CYS A 159 1.57 -5.84 -17.25
CA CYS A 159 2.06 -4.96 -18.30
C CYS A 159 2.31 -5.70 -19.61
N THR A 160 2.12 -5.00 -20.71
CA THR A 160 2.55 -5.44 -22.04
C THR A 160 3.27 -4.27 -22.70
N ARG A 161 4.53 -4.48 -23.08
CA ARG A 161 5.36 -3.47 -23.77
C ARG A 161 5.43 -2.14 -23.00
N GLY A 162 5.60 -2.20 -21.67
CA GLY A 162 5.71 -1.01 -20.85
C GLY A 162 4.39 -0.31 -20.55
N VAL A 163 3.27 -0.91 -20.91
CA VAL A 163 1.92 -0.35 -20.65
C VAL A 163 1.20 -1.24 -19.65
N ALA A 164 0.78 -0.65 -18.54
CA ALA A 164 -0.02 -1.32 -17.52
C ALA A 164 -1.48 -1.37 -17.96
N LYS A 165 -2.08 -2.56 -17.93
CA LYS A 165 -3.47 -2.80 -18.32
C LYS A 165 -4.32 -3.31 -17.16
N ALA A 166 -3.68 -3.89 -16.15
CA ALA A 166 -4.38 -4.46 -15.00
C ALA A 166 -3.50 -4.38 -13.76
N LEU A 167 -4.14 -4.56 -12.60
CA LEU A 167 -3.51 -4.59 -11.29
C LEU A 167 -3.67 -5.97 -10.68
N GLN A 168 -2.64 -6.39 -9.97
CA GLN A 168 -2.73 -7.46 -8.98
C GLN A 168 -2.66 -6.84 -7.60
N PHE A 169 -3.55 -7.22 -6.70
CA PHE A 169 -3.56 -6.70 -5.35
C PHE A 169 -3.82 -7.82 -4.33
N ILE A 170 -3.41 -7.57 -3.11
CA ILE A 170 -3.65 -8.48 -1.99
C ILE A 170 -4.98 -8.04 -1.38
N PRO A 171 -6.04 -8.88 -1.41
CA PRO A 171 -7.35 -8.46 -0.90
C PRO A 171 -7.29 -8.14 0.60
N VAL A 172 -8.11 -7.20 1.04
CA VAL A 172 -8.18 -6.82 2.44
C VAL A 172 -8.59 -8.00 3.33
N GLU A 173 -9.35 -8.96 2.81
CA GLU A 173 -9.72 -10.19 3.51
C GLU A 173 -8.48 -11.02 3.86
N THR A 174 -7.46 -11.02 3.01
CA THR A 174 -6.18 -11.68 3.29
C THR A 174 -5.46 -11.01 4.45
N LEU A 175 -5.50 -9.68 4.53
CA LEU A 175 -4.93 -8.94 5.67
C LEU A 175 -5.64 -9.33 6.97
N SER A 176 -6.96 -9.40 6.95
CA SER A 176 -7.75 -9.78 8.12
C SER A 176 -7.48 -11.21 8.55
N THR A 177 -7.36 -12.14 7.61
CA THR A 177 -7.02 -13.54 7.89
C THR A 177 -5.61 -13.65 8.49
N GLN A 178 -4.65 -12.94 7.94
CA GLN A 178 -3.27 -12.92 8.44
C GLN A 178 -3.23 -12.38 9.87
N ALA A 179 -3.98 -11.33 10.15
CA ALA A 179 -4.01 -10.70 11.47
C ALA A 179 -4.67 -11.60 12.55
N ARG A 180 -5.49 -12.57 12.15
CA ARG A 180 -6.15 -13.52 13.06
C ARG A 180 -5.40 -14.83 13.24
N SER A 181 -4.37 -15.07 12.46
CA SER A 181 -3.60 -16.32 12.50
C SER A 181 -2.50 -16.30 13.56
#